data_274ae1b67e22ade159d40377d2d2e0eb
#
_entry.id   274ae1b67e22ade159d40377d2d2e0eb
#
_cell.length_a   1.000
_cell.length_b   1.000
_cell.length_c   1.000
_cell.angle_alpha   90.00
_cell.angle_beta   90.00
_cell.angle_gamma   90.00
#
_symmetry.space_group_name_H-M   'P 1'
#
loop_
_entity.id
_entity.type
_entity.pdbx_description
1 polymer ?
#
loop_
_entity_poly.entity_id
_entity_poly.type
_entity_poly.pdbx_seq_one_letter_code
_entity_poly.pdbx_strand_id
1 'polypeptide(L)' 'MARTEHQYLENLQRMFDDEDFQEMVTRVKFQFFETWQAERKPENRERIYAQLKGLDVLVNTMRAAADSIAFDKNRGAKHE' A
#
# COMPACT_ATOMS: atom_id res chain seq x y z
N MET A 1 3.54 -20.26 17.05
CA MET A 1 2.34 -20.73 16.37
C MET A 1 2.02 -19.81 15.20
N ALA A 2 1.77 -20.37 14.03
CA ALA A 2 1.51 -19.57 12.84
C ALA A 2 0.10 -18.93 12.92
N ARG A 3 0.02 -17.65 12.54
CA ARG A 3 -1.26 -16.97 12.45
C ARG A 3 -2.05 -17.50 11.23
N THR A 4 -3.36 -17.41 11.31
CA THR A 4 -4.20 -17.78 10.16
C THR A 4 -4.11 -16.71 9.08
N GLU A 5 -4.50 -17.06 7.86
CA GLU A 5 -4.59 -16.10 6.76
C GLU A 5 -5.50 -14.94 7.11
N HIS A 6 -6.62 -15.23 7.76
CA HIS A 6 -7.56 -14.22 8.20
C HIS A 6 -6.92 -13.22 9.18
N GLN A 7 -6.17 -13.75 10.16
CA GLN A 7 -5.46 -12.89 11.12
C GLN A 7 -4.43 -12.00 10.45
N TYR A 8 -3.70 -12.56 9.47
CA TYR A 8 -2.71 -11.81 8.71
C TYR A 8 -3.36 -10.63 7.98
N LEU A 9 -4.47 -10.87 7.30
CA LEU A 9 -5.15 -9.83 6.55
C LEU A 9 -5.82 -8.80 7.46
N GLU A 10 -6.34 -9.22 8.62
CA GLU A 10 -6.83 -8.28 9.63
C GLU A 10 -5.73 -7.35 10.13
N ASN A 11 -4.54 -7.90 10.32
CA ASN A 11 -3.38 -7.10 10.74
C ASN A 11 -3.00 -6.09 9.68
N LEU A 12 -3.07 -6.49 8.39
CA LEU A 12 -2.81 -5.56 7.29
C LEU A 12 -3.82 -4.42 7.28
N GLN A 13 -5.10 -4.74 7.47
CA GLN A 13 -6.14 -3.72 7.52
C GLN A 13 -5.87 -2.72 8.63
N ARG A 14 -5.51 -3.21 9.82
CA ARG A 14 -5.18 -2.36 10.95
C ARG A 14 -3.98 -1.46 10.64
N MET A 15 -2.98 -2.02 9.96
CA MET A 15 -1.80 -1.26 9.56
C MET A 15 -2.16 -0.13 8.60
N PHE A 16 -3.03 -0.39 7.63
CA PHE A 16 -3.45 0.64 6.67
C PHE A 16 -4.31 1.72 7.31
N ASP A 17 -5.01 1.40 8.39
CA ASP A 17 -5.81 2.38 9.12
C ASP A 17 -4.96 3.23 10.06
N ASP A 18 -3.72 2.85 10.31
CA ASP A 18 -2.81 3.58 11.19
C ASP A 18 -2.33 4.86 10.53
N GLU A 19 -2.51 5.98 11.23
CA GLU A 19 -2.14 7.29 10.70
C GLU A 19 -0.64 7.43 10.45
N ASP A 20 0.17 6.87 11.33
CA ASP A 20 1.63 6.93 11.17
C ASP A 20 2.08 6.14 9.96
N PHE A 21 1.46 5.00 9.72
CA PHE A 21 1.76 4.21 8.51
C PHE A 21 1.39 4.98 7.25
N GLN A 22 0.21 5.60 7.24
CA GLN A 22 -0.23 6.40 6.09
C GLN A 22 0.70 7.58 5.84
N GLU A 23 1.14 8.24 6.91
CA GLU A 23 2.07 9.33 6.78
C GLU A 23 3.43 8.86 6.24
N MET A 24 3.91 7.71 6.70
CA MET A 24 5.17 7.16 6.20
C MET A 24 5.10 6.88 4.70
N VAL A 25 4.02 6.27 4.23
CA VAL A 25 3.84 6.00 2.80
C VAL A 25 3.84 7.31 2.02
N THR A 26 3.13 8.32 2.52
CA THR A 26 3.08 9.64 1.88
C THR A 26 4.46 10.27 1.79
N ARG A 27 5.23 10.19 2.88
CA ARG A 27 6.58 10.76 2.91
C ARG A 27 7.53 10.06 1.94
N VAL A 28 7.44 8.73 1.85
CA VAL A 28 8.27 7.97 0.92
C VAL A 28 7.94 8.35 -0.53
N LYS A 29 6.66 8.43 -0.86
CA LYS A 29 6.24 8.85 -2.19
C LYS A 29 6.73 10.26 -2.52
N PHE A 30 6.66 11.15 -1.55
CA PHE A 30 7.11 12.53 -1.73
C PHE A 30 8.62 12.59 -1.98
N GLN A 31 9.40 11.78 -1.27
CA GLN A 31 10.84 11.71 -1.48
C GLN A 31 11.17 11.27 -2.91
N PHE A 32 10.48 10.25 -3.41
CA PHE A 32 10.66 9.81 -4.81
C PHE A 32 10.29 10.90 -5.79
N PHE A 33 9.20 11.61 -5.52
CA PHE A 33 8.76 12.71 -6.37
C PHE A 33 9.78 13.82 -6.42
N GLU A 34 10.32 14.24 -5.27
CA GLU A 34 11.35 15.27 -5.19
C GLU A 34 12.61 14.85 -5.95
N THR A 35 13.03 13.60 -5.78
CA THR A 35 14.20 13.08 -6.49
C THR A 35 13.97 13.11 -7.99
N TRP A 36 12.78 12.71 -8.42
CA TRP A 36 12.39 12.73 -9.83
C TRP A 36 12.42 14.15 -10.40
N GLN A 37 11.88 15.12 -9.66
CA GLN A 37 11.88 16.52 -10.09
C GLN A 37 13.30 17.09 -10.24
N ALA A 38 14.19 16.71 -9.33
CA ALA A 38 15.56 17.21 -9.33
C ALA A 38 16.45 16.54 -10.37
N GLU A 39 16.05 15.38 -10.87
CA GLU A 39 16.85 14.62 -11.83
C GLU A 39 16.73 15.22 -13.22
N ARG A 40 17.87 15.45 -13.87
CA ARG A 40 17.92 16.06 -15.20
C ARG A 40 18.09 15.06 -16.33
N LYS A 41 18.63 13.87 -16.04
CA LYS A 41 18.89 12.85 -17.06
C LYS A 41 17.62 12.06 -17.31
N PRO A 42 17.12 12.00 -18.56
CA PRO A 42 15.88 11.29 -18.85
C PRO A 42 15.88 9.84 -18.42
N GLU A 43 16.97 9.12 -18.63
CA GLU A 43 17.04 7.69 -18.28
C GLU A 43 16.96 7.48 -16.77
N ASN A 44 17.49 8.40 -15.96
CA ASN A 44 17.38 8.33 -14.51
C ASN A 44 15.98 8.70 -14.05
N ARG A 45 15.36 9.68 -14.70
CA ARG A 45 13.99 10.09 -14.39
C ARG A 45 13.03 8.92 -14.66
N GLU A 46 13.22 8.21 -15.75
CA GLU A 46 12.40 7.05 -16.08
C GLU A 46 12.53 5.96 -15.02
N ARG A 47 13.76 5.73 -14.54
CA ARG A 47 14.01 4.73 -13.48
C ARG A 47 13.29 5.12 -12.20
N ILE A 48 13.40 6.38 -11.78
CA ILE A 48 12.74 6.86 -10.56
C ILE A 48 11.23 6.76 -10.70
N TYR A 49 10.72 7.13 -11.87
CA TYR A 49 9.29 7.03 -12.15
C TYR A 49 8.80 5.59 -12.07
N ALA A 50 9.57 4.64 -12.61
CA ALA A 50 9.23 3.22 -12.55
C ALA A 50 9.22 2.73 -11.09
N GLN A 51 10.17 3.19 -10.27
CA GLN A 51 10.21 2.85 -8.85
C GLN A 51 8.99 3.39 -8.11
N LEU A 52 8.60 4.62 -8.39
CA LEU A 52 7.42 5.23 -7.79
C LEU A 52 6.15 4.47 -8.19
N LYS A 53 6.04 4.09 -9.46
CA LYS A 53 4.92 3.28 -9.95
C LYS A 53 4.89 1.91 -9.26
N GLY A 54 6.06 1.29 -9.07
CA GLY A 54 6.16 0.02 -8.37
C GLY A 54 5.69 0.13 -6.93
N LEU A 55 6.05 1.22 -6.25
CA LEU A 55 5.59 1.47 -4.89
C LEU A 55 4.07 1.61 -4.84
N ASP A 56 3.48 2.36 -5.79
CA ASP A 56 2.03 2.52 -5.88
C ASP A 56 1.34 1.18 -6.09
N VAL A 57 1.86 0.35 -6.99
CA VAL A 57 1.30 -0.97 -7.25
C VAL A 57 1.35 -1.84 -5.99
N LEU A 58 2.49 -1.83 -5.30
CA LEU A 58 2.66 -2.61 -4.07
C LEU A 58 1.65 -2.17 -3.00
N VAL A 59 1.58 -0.88 -2.72
CA VAL A 59 0.69 -0.36 -1.67
C VAL A 59 -0.76 -0.61 -2.04
N ASN A 60 -1.14 -0.37 -3.29
CA ASN A 60 -2.53 -0.58 -3.73
C ASN A 60 -2.92 -2.04 -3.70
N THR A 61 -1.99 -2.96 -4.04
CA THR A 61 -2.24 -4.39 -3.99
C THR A 61 -2.45 -4.84 -2.55
N MET A 62 -1.62 -4.36 -1.63
CA MET A 62 -1.74 -4.68 -0.21
C MET A 62 -3.06 -4.14 0.36
N ARG A 63 -3.42 -2.92 -0.01
CA ARG A 63 -4.67 -2.29 0.45
C ARG A 63 -5.88 -3.07 -0.08
N ALA A 64 -5.85 -3.49 -1.33
CA ALA A 64 -6.94 -4.29 -1.92
C ALA A 64 -7.10 -5.62 -1.18
N ALA A 65 -6.00 -6.27 -0.80
CA ALA A 65 -6.05 -7.50 -0.02
C ALA A 65 -6.68 -7.26 1.35
N ALA A 66 -6.31 -6.17 2.02
CA ALA A 66 -6.89 -5.83 3.32
C ALA A 66 -8.38 -5.50 3.20
N ASP A 67 -8.75 -4.75 2.16
CA ASP A 67 -10.15 -4.36 1.94
C ASP A 67 -11.03 -5.55 1.60
N SER A 68 -10.49 -6.57 0.94
CA SER A 68 -11.27 -7.76 0.58
C SER A 68 -11.74 -8.52 1.83
N ILE A 69 -10.98 -8.47 2.92
CA ILE A 69 -11.40 -9.08 4.18
C ILE A 69 -12.60 -8.34 4.78
N ALA A 70 -12.55 -7.02 4.79
CA ALA A 70 -13.67 -6.23 5.30
C ALA A 70 -14.93 -6.49 4.47
N PHE A 71 -14.78 -6.60 3.16
CA PHE A 71 -15.88 -6.90 2.25
C PHE A 71 -16.47 -8.29 2.55
N ASP A 72 -15.61 -9.30 2.70
CA ASP A 72 -16.05 -10.67 2.97
C ASP A 72 -16.74 -10.77 4.33
N LYS A 73 -16.26 -10.06 5.33
CA LYS A 73 -16.93 -10.02 6.64
C LYS A 73 -18.34 -9.46 6.53
N ASN A 74 -18.49 -8.34 5.83
CA ASN A 74 -19.79 -7.72 5.66
C ASN A 74 -20.73 -8.61 4.86
N ARG A 75 -20.21 -9.24 3.84
CA ARG A 75 -20.98 -10.16 3.00
C ARG A 75 -21.46 -11.36 3.78
N GLY A 76 -20.59 -11.94 4.60
CA GLY A 76 -20.97 -13.06 5.48
C GLY A 76 -22.07 -12.69 6.45
N ALA A 77 -21.97 -11.51 7.04
CA ALA A 77 -22.99 -11.02 7.98
C ALA A 77 -24.35 -10.85 7.32
N LYS A 78 -24.38 -10.49 6.03
CA LYS A 78 -25.64 -10.30 5.31
C LYS A 78 -26.31 -11.61 4.91
N HIS A 79 -25.57 -12.69 4.88
CA HIS A 79 -26.10 -13.98 4.43
C HIS A 79 -26.76 -14.79 5.53
N GLU A 80 -26.71 -14.32 6.73
CA GLU A 80 -27.44 -14.93 7.81
C GLU A 80 -28.86 -14.41 7.89
#